data_aafddf462a518ddb3fa875a195cf7e33
#
_entry.id   aafddf462a518ddb3fa875a195cf7e33
#
_cell.length_a   1.000
_cell.length_b   1.000
_cell.length_c   1.000
_cell.angle_alpha   90.00
_cell.angle_beta   90.00
_cell.angle_gamma   90.00
#
_symmetry.space_group_name_H-M   'P 1'
#
loop_
_entity.id
_entity.type
_entity.pdbx_description
1 polymer ?
#
loop_
_entity_poly.entity_id
_entity_poly.type
_entity_poly.pdbx_seq_one_letter_code
_entity_poly.pdbx_strand_id
1 'polypeptide(L)'
;MRRTLIIGVAISASLALAACGSSASPAAAPPSAAASPAASAAASQAAAAGGSAITIQNFAFAPASLTVKAGTTVTWTNNDSPTHSVKWADGAAGSSPLTTGSSYTRTFATPGTYAYVCGIHASMHGTIVVN
;
A
#
# COMPACT_ATOMS: atom_id res chain seq x y z
N MET A 1 42.81 -8.46 -12.48
CA MET A 1 43.97 -7.85 -11.78
C MET A 1 43.66 -6.40 -11.44
N ARG A 2 43.94 -5.98 -10.24
CA ARG A 2 43.78 -4.70 -9.50
C ARG A 2 42.61 -4.77 -8.56
N ARG A 3 42.73 -5.11 -7.30
CA ARG A 3 43.52 -4.72 -6.09
C ARG A 3 43.18 -3.29 -5.64
N THR A 4 42.79 -3.28 -4.35
CA THR A 4 43.00 -2.22 -3.33
C THR A 4 41.87 -1.22 -3.20
N LEU A 5 41.38 -0.82 -2.03
CA LEU A 5 42.01 -0.55 -0.75
C LEU A 5 40.93 -0.43 0.36
N ILE A 6 41.28 -0.97 1.51
CA ILE A 6 40.59 -0.83 2.79
C ILE A 6 41.02 0.54 3.39
N ILE A 7 40.09 1.35 3.90
CA ILE A 7 40.42 2.35 4.90
C ILE A 7 39.33 2.30 5.98
N GLY A 8 39.72 1.74 7.11
CA GLY A 8 39.01 1.87 8.37
C GLY A 8 39.40 3.18 9.03
N VAL A 9 38.44 3.84 9.65
CA VAL A 9 38.67 4.87 10.68
C VAL A 9 37.77 4.58 11.85
N ALA A 10 38.39 4.13 12.92
CA ALA A 10 37.86 4.06 14.25
C ALA A 10 38.26 5.33 15.00
N ILE A 11 37.35 6.00 15.67
CA ILE A 11 37.60 6.99 16.74
C ILE A 11 36.44 6.88 17.73
N SER A 12 36.58 6.20 18.83
CA SER A 12 36.91 6.54 20.23
C SER A 12 36.01 7.58 20.88
N ALA A 13 35.18 7.06 21.79
CA ALA A 13 34.93 7.46 23.21
C ALA A 13 35.01 8.93 23.58
N SER A 14 33.96 9.42 24.25
CA SER A 14 34.11 10.26 25.42
C SER A 14 32.86 10.16 26.31
N LEU A 15 33.13 9.75 27.52
CA LEU A 15 32.31 9.64 28.71
C LEU A 15 32.31 11.01 29.42
N ALA A 16 31.14 11.53 29.82
CA ALA A 16 31.05 12.59 30.79
C ALA A 16 29.85 12.36 31.74
N LEU A 17 30.16 12.03 32.99
CA LEU A 17 29.28 12.08 34.15
C LEU A 17 29.22 13.51 34.68
N ALA A 18 28.03 13.97 35.11
CA ALA A 18 27.77 14.85 36.27
C ALA A 18 26.26 14.92 36.43
N ALA A 19 25.65 14.39 37.44
CA ALA A 19 25.56 14.73 38.86
C ALA A 19 24.39 15.67 39.19
N CYS A 20 23.42 15.08 39.92
CA CYS A 20 22.63 15.63 41.04
C CYS A 20 21.86 16.95 40.89
N GLY A 21 20.57 16.84 41.15
CA GLY A 21 19.69 17.96 41.53
C GLY A 21 18.32 17.46 41.93
N SER A 22 18.16 17.06 43.19
CA SER A 22 16.87 16.83 43.85
C SER A 22 16.12 18.13 44.02
N SER A 23 14.80 18.15 43.77
CA SER A 23 13.82 18.76 44.64
C SER A 23 12.39 18.56 44.17
N ALA A 24 11.65 17.88 45.04
CA ALA A 24 10.26 18.12 45.46
C ALA A 24 9.13 18.25 44.43
N SER A 25 8.29 17.25 44.43
CA SER A 25 6.81 17.23 44.37
C SER A 25 6.15 18.37 45.19
N PRO A 26 4.84 18.68 45.03
CA PRO A 26 3.75 17.88 44.50
C PRO A 26 2.67 18.65 43.70
N ALA A 27 1.71 17.89 43.25
CA ALA A 27 0.31 18.24 43.15
C ALA A 27 -0.27 18.64 41.81
N ALA A 28 -1.35 17.96 41.58
CA ALA A 28 -2.46 18.22 40.68
C ALA A 28 -2.37 17.57 39.30
N ALA A 29 -2.91 16.38 39.24
CA ALA A 29 -3.48 15.82 38.03
C ALA A 29 -4.70 16.65 37.65
N PRO A 30 -4.80 17.08 36.41
CA PRO A 30 -6.10 17.33 35.79
C PRO A 30 -6.51 16.12 34.97
N PRO A 31 -7.79 15.98 34.67
CA PRO A 31 -8.39 14.74 34.17
C PRO A 31 -7.89 14.40 32.78
N SER A 32 -7.62 13.13 32.64
CA SER A 32 -7.48 12.42 31.40
C SER A 32 -8.61 12.79 30.45
N ALA A 33 -8.33 13.68 29.52
CA ALA A 33 -9.12 13.74 28.31
C ALA A 33 -8.76 12.48 27.53
N ALA A 34 -9.63 11.52 27.56
CA ALA A 34 -9.65 10.38 26.69
C ALA A 34 -9.64 10.91 25.25
N ALA A 35 -8.49 10.92 24.63
CA ALA A 35 -8.41 10.95 23.19
C ALA A 35 -8.99 9.62 22.71
N SER A 36 -10.25 9.65 22.34
CA SER A 36 -10.84 8.63 21.50
C SER A 36 -9.90 8.41 20.32
N PRO A 37 -9.43 7.20 20.08
CA PRO A 37 -8.89 6.88 18.78
C PRO A 37 -10.08 7.08 17.83
N ALA A 38 -9.96 8.08 16.97
CA ALA A 38 -10.77 8.12 15.77
C ALA A 38 -10.48 6.79 15.07
N ALA A 39 -11.35 5.85 15.28
CA ALA A 39 -11.46 4.68 14.43
C ALA A 39 -11.64 5.25 13.03
N SER A 40 -10.54 5.26 12.29
CA SER A 40 -10.60 5.34 10.85
C SER A 40 -11.53 4.20 10.46
N ALA A 41 -12.78 4.53 10.23
CA ALA A 41 -13.71 3.65 9.58
C ALA A 41 -13.07 3.33 8.24
N ALA A 42 -12.29 2.26 8.22
CA ALA A 42 -12.08 1.53 7.00
C ALA A 42 -13.49 1.22 6.53
N ALA A 43 -13.96 2.00 5.57
CA ALA A 43 -15.14 1.67 4.82
C ALA A 43 -14.86 0.28 4.26
N SER A 44 -15.34 -0.71 4.96
CA SER A 44 -15.50 -2.06 4.48
C SER A 44 -16.49 -1.92 3.34
N GLN A 45 -15.96 -1.62 2.14
CA GLN A 45 -16.74 -1.78 0.95
C GLN A 45 -17.03 -3.28 0.89
N ALA A 46 -18.28 -3.58 1.19
CA ALA A 46 -18.85 -4.89 1.07
C ALA A 46 -18.34 -5.50 -0.25
N ALA A 47 -17.72 -6.65 -0.15
CA ALA A 47 -17.39 -7.47 -1.29
C ALA A 47 -18.68 -7.59 -2.12
N ALA A 48 -18.74 -6.90 -3.24
CA ALA A 48 -19.80 -7.09 -4.21
C ALA A 48 -19.61 -8.52 -4.73
N ALA A 49 -20.39 -9.43 -4.16
CA ALA A 49 -20.53 -10.78 -4.70
C ALA A 49 -21.19 -10.62 -6.08
N GLY A 50 -20.41 -10.72 -7.15
CA GLY A 50 -20.99 -10.78 -8.48
C GLY A 50 -20.22 -10.19 -9.65
N GLY A 51 -19.16 -9.43 -9.47
CA GLY A 51 -18.44 -8.86 -10.60
C GLY A 51 -16.94 -9.16 -10.56
N SER A 52 -16.45 -9.86 -11.56
CA SER A 52 -15.00 -9.99 -11.81
C SER A 52 -14.45 -8.81 -12.64
N ALA A 53 -15.04 -7.63 -12.44
CA ALA A 53 -14.68 -6.42 -13.19
C ALA A 53 -14.26 -5.30 -12.25
N ILE A 54 -13.23 -4.56 -12.68
CA ILE A 54 -12.74 -3.34 -12.06
C ILE A 54 -12.76 -2.23 -13.09
N THR A 55 -13.37 -1.12 -12.73
CA THR A 55 -13.38 0.08 -13.55
C THR A 55 -12.26 1.00 -13.10
N ILE A 56 -11.55 1.59 -14.04
CA ILE A 56 -10.61 2.67 -13.80
C ILE A 56 -11.34 3.97 -14.13
N GLN A 57 -11.57 4.80 -13.10
CA GLN A 57 -12.30 6.05 -13.25
C GLN A 57 -11.90 7.04 -12.17
N ASN A 58 -11.81 8.32 -12.53
CA ASN A 58 -11.42 9.40 -11.61
C ASN A 58 -10.09 9.14 -10.90
N PHE A 59 -9.10 8.63 -11.64
CA PHE A 59 -7.79 8.25 -11.10
C PHE A 59 -7.88 7.24 -9.94
N ALA A 60 -8.82 6.32 -10.01
CA ALA A 60 -9.00 5.26 -9.02
C ALA A 60 -9.40 3.93 -9.66
N PHE A 61 -9.09 2.83 -8.98
CA PHE A 61 -9.64 1.51 -9.29
C PHE A 61 -10.94 1.33 -8.49
N ALA A 62 -12.01 0.94 -9.16
CA ALA A 62 -13.32 0.74 -8.54
C ALA A 62 -13.89 -0.66 -8.86
N PRO A 63 -14.08 -1.54 -7.87
CA PRO A 63 -13.68 -1.36 -6.47
C PRO A 63 -12.16 -1.42 -6.27
N ALA A 64 -11.65 -0.71 -5.27
CA ALA A 64 -10.22 -0.74 -4.92
C ALA A 64 -9.77 -2.08 -4.32
N SER A 65 -10.70 -2.84 -3.74
CA SER A 65 -10.48 -4.20 -3.27
C SER A 65 -11.59 -5.11 -3.79
N LEU A 66 -11.19 -6.23 -4.39
CA LEU A 66 -12.12 -7.21 -4.97
C LEU A 66 -11.75 -8.60 -4.47
N THR A 67 -12.74 -9.32 -3.93
CA THR A 67 -12.59 -10.71 -3.53
C THR A 67 -13.20 -11.62 -4.59
N VAL A 68 -12.43 -12.62 -5.02
CA VAL A 68 -12.83 -13.60 -6.04
C VAL A 68 -12.44 -15.02 -5.64
N LYS A 69 -13.00 -16.02 -6.31
CA LYS A 69 -12.58 -17.41 -6.14
C LYS A 69 -11.37 -17.73 -7.01
N ALA A 70 -10.58 -18.73 -6.59
CA ALA A 70 -9.52 -19.27 -7.44
C ALA A 70 -10.09 -19.73 -8.79
N GLY A 71 -9.36 -19.45 -9.88
CA GLY A 71 -9.79 -19.69 -11.24
C GLY A 71 -10.54 -18.52 -11.89
N THR A 72 -10.86 -17.46 -11.13
CA THR A 72 -11.59 -16.30 -11.67
C THR A 72 -10.69 -15.44 -12.56
N THR A 73 -11.25 -15.02 -13.70
CA THR A 73 -10.65 -13.98 -14.55
C THR A 73 -11.25 -12.62 -14.18
N VAL A 74 -10.41 -11.67 -13.82
CA VAL A 74 -10.80 -10.28 -13.53
C VAL A 74 -10.45 -9.40 -14.71
N THR A 75 -11.35 -8.47 -15.05
CA THR A 75 -11.19 -7.51 -16.15
C THR A 75 -11.08 -6.09 -15.59
N TRP A 76 -10.07 -5.35 -16.00
CA TRP A 76 -9.91 -3.92 -15.77
C TRP A 76 -10.27 -3.16 -17.02
N THR A 77 -11.15 -2.17 -16.93
CA THR A 77 -11.53 -1.30 -18.05
C THR A 77 -11.25 0.15 -17.71
N ASN A 78 -10.52 0.84 -18.57
CA ASN A 78 -10.25 2.27 -18.39
C ASN A 78 -11.42 3.11 -18.95
N ASN A 79 -12.15 3.78 -18.07
CA ASN A 79 -13.21 4.73 -18.40
C ASN A 79 -12.76 6.19 -18.22
N ASP A 80 -11.51 6.42 -17.83
CA ASP A 80 -10.92 7.76 -17.77
C ASP A 80 -10.40 8.20 -19.15
N SER A 81 -10.30 9.51 -19.33
CA SER A 81 -9.61 10.09 -20.48
C SER A 81 -8.10 9.90 -20.44
N PRO A 82 -7.42 10.03 -19.28
CA PRO A 82 -5.99 9.72 -19.18
C PRO A 82 -5.72 8.23 -19.36
N THR A 83 -4.53 7.94 -19.86
CA THR A 83 -4.02 6.58 -19.96
C THR A 83 -3.62 6.06 -18.59
N HIS A 84 -4.01 4.83 -18.27
CA HIS A 84 -3.64 4.12 -17.05
C HIS A 84 -2.93 2.81 -17.36
N SER A 85 -2.50 2.08 -16.32
CA SER A 85 -1.96 0.73 -16.48
C SER A 85 -2.14 -0.04 -15.17
N VAL A 86 -1.97 -1.36 -15.23
CA VAL A 86 -1.96 -2.23 -14.05
C VAL A 86 -0.55 -2.77 -13.88
N LYS A 87 0.08 -2.51 -12.74
CA LYS A 87 1.41 -3.00 -12.37
C LYS A 87 1.32 -3.78 -11.07
N TRP A 88 1.74 -5.03 -11.12
CA TRP A 88 1.67 -5.95 -9.97
C TRP A 88 2.84 -5.78 -9.01
N ALA A 89 2.57 -5.87 -7.72
CA ALA A 89 3.59 -5.80 -6.67
C ALA A 89 4.44 -7.08 -6.60
N ASP A 90 3.91 -8.21 -7.07
CA ASP A 90 4.59 -9.50 -7.13
C ASP A 90 5.58 -9.62 -8.31
N GLY A 91 5.71 -8.59 -9.13
CA GLY A 91 6.59 -8.57 -10.31
C GLY A 91 6.02 -9.31 -11.53
N ALA A 92 4.80 -9.83 -11.46
CA ALA A 92 4.14 -10.42 -12.61
C ALA A 92 3.95 -9.38 -13.73
N ALA A 93 3.77 -9.86 -14.96
CA ALA A 93 3.50 -9.01 -16.11
C ALA A 93 2.20 -8.22 -15.89
N GLY A 94 2.29 -6.91 -15.95
CA GLY A 94 1.16 -6.00 -15.87
C GLY A 94 0.49 -5.78 -17.22
N SER A 95 -0.37 -4.76 -17.29
CA SER A 95 -0.97 -4.36 -18.57
C SER A 95 -0.02 -3.50 -19.40
N SER A 96 -0.20 -3.50 -20.71
CA SER A 96 0.19 -2.38 -21.58
C SER A 96 -0.54 -1.10 -21.13
N PRO A 97 -0.15 0.09 -21.59
CA PRO A 97 -0.93 1.30 -21.38
C PRO A 97 -2.38 1.13 -21.86
N LEU A 98 -3.32 1.42 -20.97
CA LEU A 98 -4.77 1.33 -21.25
C LEU A 98 -5.28 2.73 -21.55
N THR A 99 -5.60 3.00 -22.81
CA THR A 99 -6.31 4.21 -23.22
C THR A 99 -7.80 4.09 -22.89
N THR A 100 -8.57 5.16 -23.02
CA THR A 100 -10.02 5.17 -22.78
C THR A 100 -10.71 4.03 -23.52
N GLY A 101 -11.53 3.26 -22.81
CA GLY A 101 -12.24 2.08 -23.35
C GLY A 101 -11.40 0.81 -23.47
N SER A 102 -10.10 0.88 -23.27
CA SER A 102 -9.23 -0.29 -23.31
C SER A 102 -9.38 -1.15 -22.06
N SER A 103 -9.18 -2.46 -22.21
CA SER A 103 -9.30 -3.41 -21.10
C SER A 103 -8.08 -4.31 -20.98
N TYR A 104 -7.85 -4.82 -19.78
CA TYR A 104 -6.83 -5.81 -19.43
C TYR A 104 -7.49 -6.92 -18.61
N THR A 105 -7.05 -8.15 -18.78
CA THR A 105 -7.55 -9.29 -18.01
C THR A 105 -6.43 -10.06 -17.35
N ARG A 106 -6.68 -10.62 -16.15
CA ARG A 106 -5.81 -11.58 -15.49
C ARG A 106 -6.63 -12.66 -14.80
N THR A 107 -6.22 -13.92 -14.97
CA THR A 107 -6.80 -15.07 -14.26
C THR A 107 -5.98 -15.36 -13.01
N PHE A 108 -6.65 -15.59 -11.89
CA PHE A 108 -6.06 -15.90 -10.59
C PHE A 108 -6.30 -17.34 -10.22
N ALA A 109 -5.34 -18.22 -10.51
CA ALA A 109 -5.47 -19.65 -10.25
C ALA A 109 -5.19 -20.04 -8.79
N THR A 110 -4.40 -19.25 -8.06
CA THR A 110 -3.93 -19.58 -6.71
C THR A 110 -4.56 -18.65 -5.68
N PRO A 111 -5.05 -19.16 -4.54
CA PRO A 111 -5.47 -18.34 -3.42
C PRO A 111 -4.35 -17.43 -2.91
N GLY A 112 -4.69 -16.21 -2.50
CA GLY A 112 -3.73 -15.23 -2.02
C GLY A 112 -4.20 -13.79 -2.14
N THR A 113 -3.34 -12.85 -1.74
CA THR A 113 -3.59 -11.41 -1.85
C THR A 113 -2.64 -10.81 -2.86
N TYR A 114 -3.19 -10.19 -3.89
CA TYR A 114 -2.46 -9.63 -5.02
C TYR A 114 -2.64 -8.12 -5.05
N ALA A 115 -1.63 -7.41 -4.57
CA ALA A 115 -1.61 -5.95 -4.61
C ALA A 115 -1.12 -5.45 -5.97
N TYR A 116 -1.68 -4.33 -6.43
CA TYR A 116 -1.27 -3.68 -7.67
C TYR A 116 -1.43 -2.16 -7.58
N VAL A 117 -0.77 -1.46 -8.48
CA VAL A 117 -0.82 0.00 -8.60
C VAL A 117 -0.98 0.38 -10.07
N CYS A 118 -1.34 1.63 -10.34
CA CYS A 118 -1.16 2.18 -11.68
C CYS A 118 0.33 2.45 -11.92
N GLY A 119 0.88 1.93 -13.01
CA GLY A 119 2.29 2.16 -13.35
C GLY A 119 2.60 3.59 -13.82
N ILE A 120 1.57 4.40 -14.10
CA ILE A 120 1.68 5.78 -14.56
C ILE A 120 1.37 6.75 -13.41
N HIS A 121 0.34 6.46 -12.60
CA HIS A 121 -0.11 7.31 -11.50
C HIS A 121 0.04 6.55 -10.18
N ALA A 122 1.16 6.76 -9.49
CA ALA A 122 1.56 5.97 -8.32
C ALA A 122 0.62 6.08 -7.10
N SER A 123 -0.27 7.05 -7.07
CA SER A 123 -1.29 7.20 -6.02
C SER A 123 -2.46 6.21 -6.13
N MET A 124 -2.61 5.55 -7.29
CA MET A 124 -3.70 4.61 -7.53
C MET A 124 -3.29 3.20 -7.11
N HIS A 125 -4.00 2.64 -6.14
CA HIS A 125 -3.74 1.31 -5.59
C HIS A 125 -4.97 0.43 -5.67
N GLY A 126 -4.76 -0.87 -5.82
CA GLY A 126 -5.81 -1.87 -5.76
C GLY A 126 -5.32 -3.20 -5.20
N THR A 127 -6.27 -4.05 -4.82
CA THR A 127 -5.99 -5.37 -4.25
C THR A 127 -7.01 -6.40 -4.72
N ILE A 128 -6.55 -7.56 -5.14
CA ILE A 128 -7.40 -8.73 -5.36
C ILE A 128 -7.15 -9.73 -4.25
N VAL A 129 -8.19 -10.19 -3.59
CA VAL A 129 -8.18 -11.30 -2.63
C VAL A 129 -8.77 -12.53 -3.29
N VAL A 130 -8.03 -13.61 -3.36
CA VAL A 130 -8.43 -14.87 -3.99
C VAL A 130 -8.60 -15.94 -2.92
N ASN A 131 -9.76 -16.54 -2.84
CA ASN A 131 -10.15 -17.60 -1.90
C ASN A 131 -10.27 -18.96 -2.61
#